data_e51ac67806d8ed2582e41da82ec010f2
#
_entry.id   e51ac67806d8ed2582e41da82ec010f2
#
_cell.length_a   1.000
_cell.length_b   1.000
_cell.length_c   1.000
_cell.angle_alpha   90.00
_cell.angle_beta   90.00
_cell.angle_gamma   90.00
#
_symmetry.space_group_name_H-M   'P 1'
#
loop_
_entity.id
_entity.type
_entity.pdbx_description
1 polymer ?
#
loop_
_entity_poly.entity_id
_entity_poly.type
_entity_poly.pdbx_seq_one_letter_code
_entity_poly.pdbx_strand_id
1 'polypeptide(L)'
;MARGAAVTGPPPPDGQLSPDRLARAALAYLAEPGDAALGALLAIREPVEALAAIRAGTLPGAGPGCGDTPAGRAALERAFGRWRTRLPGLPDDDGIAAACCDGVRLVCPGDAEWPSALDQLGQSRPYALWLRGNASLRFACSRSVSMVGSRAATGYGEHVAGEIAAELGERGWAIVSGGAYGIDAAAHRGALAVEAVTIAVLACGVDYPYPAGHADLFSAIAGQGVVVSEWPPGRRPARMRFLVRNRVIAVLGCGTVIVEAGERSGALNTARHAAELGKPLMAVPGPVTSAQSAGCHRIIREWGASCVT
;
A
#
# COMPACT_ATOMS: atom_id res chain seq x y z
N MET A 1 -15.55 -26.37 11.77
CA MET A 1 -14.23 -26.72 12.38
C MET A 1 -13.18 -25.89 11.66
N ALA A 2 -12.73 -24.81 12.32
CA ALA A 2 -11.70 -23.93 11.79
C ALA A 2 -10.34 -24.64 11.91
N ARG A 3 -9.69 -24.85 10.76
CA ARG A 3 -8.28 -25.29 10.71
C ARG A 3 -7.43 -24.11 11.14
N GLY A 4 -6.67 -24.30 12.23
CA GLY A 4 -5.77 -23.29 12.76
C GLY A 4 -4.72 -22.87 11.74
N ALA A 5 -4.53 -21.55 11.60
CA ALA A 5 -3.44 -20.97 10.87
C ALA A 5 -2.11 -21.42 11.49
N ALA A 6 -1.25 -22.03 10.71
CA ALA A 6 0.11 -22.35 11.11
C ALA A 6 0.84 -21.04 11.43
N VAL A 7 1.23 -20.89 12.68
CA VAL A 7 2.12 -19.83 13.12
C VAL A 7 3.48 -20.14 12.50
N THR A 8 3.83 -19.44 11.44
CA THR A 8 5.18 -19.50 10.89
C THR A 8 6.15 -18.92 11.92
N GLY A 9 7.15 -19.71 12.33
CA GLY A 9 8.18 -19.33 13.29
C GLY A 9 8.98 -18.10 12.87
N PRO A 10 9.90 -17.61 13.72
CA PRO A 10 10.75 -16.47 13.41
C PRO A 10 11.52 -16.72 12.09
N PRO A 11 11.86 -15.65 11.34
CA PRO A 11 12.60 -15.80 10.09
C PRO A 11 13.90 -16.57 10.34
N PRO A 12 14.33 -17.42 9.39
CA PRO A 12 15.55 -18.21 9.56
C PRO A 12 16.76 -17.27 9.73
N PRO A 13 17.74 -17.66 10.57
CA PRO A 13 18.88 -16.82 10.95
C PRO A 13 19.86 -16.51 9.81
N ASP A 14 19.73 -17.10 8.64
CA ASP A 14 20.75 -17.06 7.56
C ASP A 14 20.34 -16.24 6.32
N GLY A 15 19.47 -15.26 6.44
CA GLY A 15 19.16 -14.37 5.30
C GLY A 15 18.45 -15.04 4.09
N GLN A 16 18.26 -16.37 4.09
CA GLN A 16 17.57 -17.07 3.03
C GLN A 16 16.06 -16.95 3.18
N LEU A 17 15.41 -16.49 2.11
CA LEU A 17 13.96 -16.45 2.03
C LEU A 17 13.41 -17.88 1.92
N SER A 18 12.35 -18.19 2.67
CA SER A 18 11.66 -19.47 2.51
C SER A 18 11.04 -19.60 1.10
N PRO A 19 10.81 -20.83 0.60
CA PRO A 19 10.19 -21.04 -0.72
C PRO A 19 8.87 -20.27 -0.91
N ASP A 20 8.02 -20.17 0.13
CA ASP A 20 6.78 -19.39 0.08
C ASP A 20 7.06 -17.89 -0.11
N ARG A 21 8.01 -17.34 0.61
CA ARG A 21 8.39 -15.91 0.50
C ARG A 21 9.00 -15.60 -0.86
N LEU A 22 9.86 -16.48 -1.39
CA LEU A 22 10.41 -16.37 -2.74
C LEU A 22 9.30 -16.42 -3.80
N ALA A 23 8.36 -17.34 -3.65
CA ALA A 23 7.23 -17.45 -4.58
C ALA A 23 6.33 -16.20 -4.53
N ARG A 24 6.01 -15.66 -3.35
CA ARG A 24 5.22 -14.42 -3.21
C ARG A 24 5.95 -13.23 -3.84
N ALA A 25 7.25 -13.09 -3.59
CA ALA A 25 8.06 -12.06 -4.21
C ALA A 25 8.08 -12.22 -5.73
N ALA A 26 8.32 -13.43 -6.26
CA ALA A 26 8.29 -13.71 -7.69
C ALA A 26 6.93 -13.36 -8.33
N LEU A 27 5.82 -13.73 -7.68
CA LEU A 27 4.47 -13.39 -8.15
C LEU A 27 4.24 -11.87 -8.22
N ALA A 28 4.82 -11.09 -7.32
CA ALA A 28 4.74 -9.62 -7.36
C ALA A 28 5.57 -8.99 -8.50
N TYR A 29 6.56 -9.71 -9.05
CA TYR A 29 7.20 -9.32 -10.31
C TYR A 29 6.32 -9.62 -11.53
N LEU A 30 5.49 -10.67 -11.48
CA LEU A 30 4.68 -11.13 -12.60
C LEU A 30 3.32 -10.43 -12.70
N ALA A 31 2.68 -10.13 -11.58
CA ALA A 31 1.38 -9.48 -11.54
C ALA A 31 1.48 -8.05 -11.00
N GLU A 32 0.60 -7.17 -11.46
CA GLU A 32 0.46 -5.87 -10.80
C GLU A 32 -0.27 -6.04 -9.45
N PRO A 33 0.08 -5.26 -8.42
CA PRO A 33 -0.64 -5.22 -7.17
C PRO A 33 -2.15 -5.05 -7.34
N GLY A 34 -2.93 -5.80 -6.57
CA GLY A 34 -4.40 -5.76 -6.66
C GLY A 34 -4.98 -6.50 -7.87
N ASP A 35 -4.20 -7.34 -8.58
CA ASP A 35 -4.74 -8.23 -9.62
C ASP A 35 -5.67 -9.26 -8.95
N ALA A 36 -6.98 -9.07 -9.15
CA ALA A 36 -8.00 -9.91 -8.52
C ALA A 36 -7.92 -11.39 -8.95
N ALA A 37 -7.43 -11.66 -10.17
CA ALA A 37 -7.26 -13.04 -10.65
C ALA A 37 -6.14 -13.76 -9.89
N LEU A 38 -5.01 -13.07 -9.62
CA LEU A 38 -3.95 -13.65 -8.78
C LEU A 38 -4.40 -13.76 -7.33
N GLY A 39 -5.09 -12.76 -6.81
CA GLY A 39 -5.65 -12.80 -5.45
C GLY A 39 -6.62 -13.98 -5.26
N ALA A 40 -7.52 -14.22 -6.23
CA ALA A 40 -8.42 -15.36 -6.23
C ALA A 40 -7.66 -16.70 -6.31
N LEU A 41 -6.62 -16.77 -7.14
CA LEU A 41 -5.77 -17.96 -7.23
C LEU A 41 -5.06 -18.26 -5.91
N LEU A 42 -4.50 -17.25 -5.24
CA LEU A 42 -3.81 -17.36 -3.96
C LEU A 42 -4.76 -17.62 -2.77
N ALA A 43 -6.05 -17.45 -2.95
CA ALA A 43 -7.05 -17.85 -1.96
C ALA A 43 -7.29 -19.38 -1.92
N ILE A 44 -6.93 -20.09 -2.99
CA ILE A 44 -7.18 -21.55 -3.14
C ILE A 44 -5.91 -22.38 -3.40
N ARG A 45 -4.78 -21.73 -3.65
CA ARG A 45 -3.49 -22.37 -3.96
C ARG A 45 -2.37 -21.73 -3.15
N GLU A 46 -1.42 -22.56 -2.76
CA GLU A 46 -0.19 -22.06 -2.15
C GLU A 46 0.64 -21.27 -3.19
N PRO A 47 1.37 -20.22 -2.78
CA PRO A 47 2.16 -19.37 -3.67
C PRO A 47 3.18 -20.15 -4.52
N VAL A 48 3.81 -21.16 -3.96
CA VAL A 48 4.76 -22.03 -4.65
C VAL A 48 4.08 -22.81 -5.79
N GLU A 49 2.89 -23.36 -5.53
CA GLU A 49 2.11 -24.08 -6.54
C GLU A 49 1.63 -23.15 -7.66
N ALA A 50 1.16 -21.95 -7.28
CA ALA A 50 0.71 -20.93 -8.24
C ALA A 50 1.86 -20.50 -9.17
N LEU A 51 3.05 -20.23 -8.63
CA LEU A 51 4.23 -19.89 -9.40
C LEU A 51 4.68 -21.04 -10.31
N ALA A 52 4.71 -22.27 -9.81
CA ALA A 52 5.06 -23.46 -10.59
C ALA A 52 4.10 -23.66 -11.78
N ALA A 53 2.79 -23.49 -11.57
CA ALA A 53 1.79 -23.56 -12.62
C ALA A 53 2.00 -22.48 -13.71
N ILE A 54 2.33 -21.25 -13.32
CA ILE A 54 2.64 -20.17 -14.26
C ILE A 54 3.90 -20.49 -15.08
N ARG A 55 4.96 -20.98 -14.43
CA ARG A 55 6.21 -21.41 -15.09
C ARG A 55 5.98 -22.55 -16.08
N ALA A 56 5.22 -23.56 -15.67
CA ALA A 56 4.90 -24.73 -16.51
C ALA A 56 3.91 -24.40 -17.66
N GLY A 57 3.23 -23.26 -17.61
CA GLY A 57 2.21 -22.93 -18.60
C GLY A 57 0.89 -23.69 -18.41
N THR A 58 0.70 -24.32 -17.26
CA THR A 58 -0.49 -25.09 -16.93
C THR A 58 -1.48 -24.21 -16.20
N LEU A 59 -2.60 -23.86 -16.85
CA LEU A 59 -3.63 -23.05 -16.22
C LEU A 59 -4.20 -23.84 -15.02
N PRO A 60 -4.18 -23.26 -13.79
CA PRO A 60 -4.75 -23.91 -12.62
C PRO A 60 -6.24 -24.21 -12.82
N GLY A 61 -6.70 -25.33 -12.27
CA GLY A 61 -8.12 -25.69 -12.27
C GLY A 61 -8.98 -24.60 -11.61
N ALA A 62 -10.21 -24.48 -12.07
CA ALA A 62 -11.20 -23.60 -11.46
C ALA A 62 -11.48 -24.01 -10.00
N GLY A 63 -11.75 -23.03 -9.15
CA GLY A 63 -12.15 -23.22 -7.77
C GLY A 63 -13.04 -22.08 -7.31
N PRO A 64 -13.63 -22.15 -6.11
CA PRO A 64 -14.54 -21.12 -5.61
C PRO A 64 -13.93 -19.72 -5.69
N GLY A 65 -14.56 -18.81 -6.44
CA GLY A 65 -14.09 -17.45 -6.66
C GLY A 65 -12.93 -17.30 -7.67
N CYS A 66 -12.43 -18.43 -8.25
CA CYS A 66 -11.35 -18.41 -9.22
C CYS A 66 -11.72 -19.28 -10.44
N GLY A 67 -12.31 -18.66 -11.46
CA GLY A 67 -12.62 -19.31 -12.72
C GLY A 67 -13.80 -20.32 -12.69
N ASP A 68 -14.66 -20.23 -11.69
CA ASP A 68 -15.87 -21.05 -11.53
C ASP A 68 -17.02 -20.66 -12.47
N THR A 69 -16.96 -19.44 -13.03
CA THR A 69 -17.86 -18.97 -14.08
C THR A 69 -17.14 -18.82 -15.41
N PRO A 70 -17.83 -18.90 -16.57
CA PRO A 70 -17.20 -18.67 -17.88
C PRO A 70 -16.47 -17.32 -17.98
N ALA A 71 -17.04 -16.27 -17.42
CA ALA A 71 -16.44 -14.93 -17.40
C ALA A 71 -15.19 -14.89 -16.50
N GLY A 72 -15.25 -15.53 -15.32
CA GLY A 72 -14.14 -15.66 -14.39
C GLY A 72 -12.99 -16.46 -15.00
N ARG A 73 -13.32 -17.57 -15.68
CA ARG A 73 -12.31 -18.36 -16.38
C ARG A 73 -11.59 -17.59 -17.48
N ALA A 74 -12.34 -16.88 -18.32
CA ALA A 74 -11.75 -16.03 -19.36
C ALA A 74 -10.89 -14.89 -18.77
N ALA A 75 -11.28 -14.34 -17.61
CA ALA A 75 -10.48 -13.34 -16.89
C ALA A 75 -9.16 -13.95 -16.37
N LEU A 76 -9.22 -15.15 -15.79
CA LEU A 76 -8.04 -15.88 -15.32
C LEU A 76 -7.09 -16.24 -16.49
N GLU A 77 -7.62 -16.71 -17.61
CA GLU A 77 -6.83 -17.04 -18.81
C GLU A 77 -6.09 -15.80 -19.35
N ARG A 78 -6.78 -14.64 -19.42
CA ARG A 78 -6.13 -13.39 -19.83
C ARG A 78 -5.06 -12.94 -18.83
N ALA A 79 -5.32 -13.05 -17.54
CA ALA A 79 -4.36 -12.71 -16.50
C ALA A 79 -3.13 -13.64 -16.57
N PHE A 80 -3.37 -14.93 -16.70
CA PHE A 80 -2.33 -15.96 -16.84
C PHE A 80 -1.43 -15.70 -18.05
N GLY A 81 -1.99 -15.34 -19.21
CA GLY A 81 -1.23 -14.90 -20.37
C GLY A 81 -0.32 -13.72 -20.07
N ARG A 82 -0.85 -12.67 -19.38
CA ARG A 82 -0.05 -11.50 -18.97
C ARG A 82 1.09 -11.88 -18.01
N TRP A 83 0.86 -12.75 -17.04
CA TRP A 83 1.91 -13.18 -16.11
C TRP A 83 3.01 -13.93 -16.83
N ARG A 84 2.66 -14.81 -17.75
CA ARG A 84 3.63 -15.59 -18.54
C ARG A 84 4.49 -14.73 -19.46
N THR A 85 3.96 -13.66 -20.05
CA THR A 85 4.76 -12.73 -20.85
C THR A 85 5.82 -12.00 -20.05
N ARG A 86 5.71 -11.96 -18.72
CA ARG A 86 6.68 -11.34 -17.82
C ARG A 86 7.73 -12.32 -17.27
N LEU A 87 7.56 -13.63 -17.46
CA LEU A 87 8.50 -14.64 -16.98
C LEU A 87 9.95 -14.44 -17.44
N PRO A 88 10.23 -14.05 -18.70
CA PRO A 88 11.61 -13.82 -19.14
C PRO A 88 12.33 -12.69 -18.38
N GLY A 89 11.58 -11.78 -17.76
CA GLY A 89 12.12 -10.68 -16.96
C GLY A 89 12.04 -10.92 -15.46
N LEU A 90 11.66 -12.12 -15.03
CA LEU A 90 11.64 -12.50 -13.63
C LEU A 90 13.08 -12.77 -13.17
N PRO A 91 13.57 -12.09 -12.10
CA PRO A 91 14.84 -12.46 -11.48
C PRO A 91 14.82 -13.91 -10.99
N ASP A 92 15.99 -14.53 -10.94
CA ASP A 92 16.16 -15.82 -10.24
C ASP A 92 16.03 -15.63 -8.72
N ASP A 93 16.10 -16.72 -8.00
CA ASP A 93 15.89 -16.70 -6.54
C ASP A 93 16.96 -15.87 -5.82
N ASP A 94 18.20 -15.88 -6.32
CA ASP A 94 19.31 -15.06 -5.80
C ASP A 94 19.07 -13.57 -6.10
N GLY A 95 18.58 -13.21 -7.26
CA GLY A 95 18.19 -11.86 -7.63
C GLY A 95 17.02 -11.34 -6.80
N ILE A 96 16.04 -12.19 -6.46
CA ILE A 96 14.95 -11.84 -5.55
C ILE A 96 15.48 -11.66 -4.13
N ALA A 97 16.37 -12.53 -3.65
CA ALA A 97 16.99 -12.40 -2.33
C ALA A 97 17.86 -11.13 -2.24
N ALA A 98 18.62 -10.82 -3.29
CA ALA A 98 19.41 -9.59 -3.38
C ALA A 98 18.54 -8.31 -3.30
N ALA A 99 17.31 -8.34 -3.80
CA ALA A 99 16.36 -7.23 -3.66
C ALA A 99 15.90 -6.99 -2.21
N CYS A 100 16.20 -7.92 -1.29
CA CYS A 100 15.95 -7.80 0.14
C CYS A 100 17.21 -7.43 0.94
N CYS A 101 18.26 -6.92 0.27
CA CYS A 101 19.48 -6.40 0.89
C CYS A 101 19.36 -4.90 1.21
N ASP A 102 20.43 -4.31 1.77
CA ASP A 102 20.57 -2.87 2.00
C ASP A 102 19.44 -2.23 2.84
N GLY A 103 18.97 -2.96 3.86
CA GLY A 103 17.92 -2.49 4.76
C GLY A 103 16.51 -2.61 4.20
N VAL A 104 16.34 -3.29 3.07
CA VAL A 104 15.03 -3.67 2.53
C VAL A 104 14.63 -5.04 3.10
N ARG A 105 13.43 -5.13 3.69
CA ARG A 105 12.87 -6.39 4.17
C ARG A 105 11.57 -6.72 3.47
N LEU A 106 11.36 -7.98 3.21
CA LEU A 106 10.12 -8.52 2.64
C LEU A 106 9.19 -8.93 3.78
N VAL A 107 7.95 -8.46 3.76
CA VAL A 107 6.91 -8.84 4.72
C VAL A 107 5.75 -9.47 3.96
N CYS A 108 5.36 -10.67 4.40
CA CYS A 108 4.33 -11.48 3.76
C CYS A 108 3.11 -11.68 4.66
N PRO A 109 1.94 -12.02 4.11
CA PRO A 109 0.78 -12.45 4.91
C PRO A 109 1.16 -13.57 5.89
N GLY A 110 0.82 -13.38 7.16
CA GLY A 110 1.16 -14.31 8.24
C GLY A 110 2.42 -13.95 9.03
N ASP A 111 3.27 -13.04 8.56
CA ASP A 111 4.42 -12.55 9.31
C ASP A 111 3.99 -11.74 10.55
N ALA A 112 4.83 -11.75 11.59
CA ALA A 112 4.58 -10.97 12.80
C ALA A 112 4.47 -9.45 12.53
N GLU A 113 5.11 -8.95 11.49
CA GLU A 113 5.06 -7.54 11.06
C GLU A 113 3.91 -7.22 10.11
N TRP A 114 3.14 -8.21 9.64
CA TRP A 114 2.01 -8.01 8.73
C TRP A 114 0.84 -7.32 9.43
N PRO A 115 0.37 -6.14 8.96
CA PRO A 115 -0.83 -5.52 9.50
C PRO A 115 -2.09 -6.28 9.07
N SER A 116 -2.83 -6.82 10.03
CA SER A 116 -4.07 -7.57 9.75
C SER A 116 -5.15 -6.75 9.01
N ALA A 117 -5.09 -5.42 9.11
CA ALA A 117 -5.97 -4.53 8.35
C ALA A 117 -5.89 -4.75 6.83
N LEU A 118 -4.73 -5.16 6.30
CA LEU A 118 -4.56 -5.48 4.88
C LEU A 118 -5.46 -6.61 4.39
N ASP A 119 -5.86 -7.52 5.28
CA ASP A 119 -6.72 -8.65 4.93
C ASP A 119 -8.15 -8.20 4.56
N GLN A 120 -8.56 -6.99 4.97
CA GLN A 120 -9.84 -6.37 4.58
C GLN A 120 -9.92 -6.10 3.06
N LEU A 121 -8.79 -6.05 2.36
CA LEU A 121 -8.74 -5.90 0.91
C LEU A 121 -9.13 -7.17 0.14
N GLY A 122 -9.34 -8.30 0.81
CA GLY A 122 -9.76 -9.56 0.18
C GLY A 122 -8.83 -10.00 -0.95
N GLN A 123 -9.37 -10.24 -2.13
CA GLN A 123 -8.59 -10.64 -3.31
C GLN A 123 -7.62 -9.57 -3.81
N SER A 124 -7.83 -8.30 -3.42
CA SER A 124 -6.91 -7.21 -3.74
C SER A 124 -5.82 -7.02 -2.68
N ARG A 125 -5.70 -7.92 -1.70
CA ARG A 125 -4.66 -7.89 -0.68
C ARG A 125 -3.27 -7.94 -1.31
N PRO A 126 -2.27 -7.22 -0.75
CA PRO A 126 -0.88 -7.35 -1.16
C PRO A 126 -0.38 -8.81 -1.10
N TYR A 127 0.39 -9.23 -2.07
CA TYR A 127 1.01 -10.57 -2.07
C TYR A 127 2.21 -10.63 -1.16
N ALA A 128 2.94 -9.51 -1.12
CA ALA A 128 4.07 -9.21 -0.25
C ALA A 128 4.23 -7.70 -0.19
N LEU A 129 4.97 -7.23 0.80
CA LEU A 129 5.36 -5.82 0.95
C LEU A 129 6.89 -5.75 1.09
N TRP A 130 7.51 -4.82 0.37
CA TRP A 130 8.89 -4.41 0.58
C TRP A 130 8.89 -3.21 1.51
N LEU A 131 9.68 -3.28 2.56
CA LEU A 131 9.79 -2.26 3.58
C LEU A 131 11.23 -1.78 3.70
N ARG A 132 11.41 -0.48 3.86
CA ARG A 132 12.67 0.15 4.23
C ARG A 132 12.44 1.08 5.41
N GLY A 133 13.21 0.90 6.48
CA GLY A 133 13.11 1.71 7.70
C GLY A 133 13.00 0.89 8.97
N ASN A 134 13.05 1.57 10.13
CA ASN A 134 13.26 0.93 11.43
C ASN A 134 11.95 0.60 12.18
N ALA A 135 10.84 1.26 11.86
CA ALA A 135 9.58 1.03 12.56
C ALA A 135 8.95 -0.29 12.12
N SER A 136 8.32 -1.01 13.06
CA SER A 136 7.47 -2.15 12.76
C SER A 136 6.16 -1.67 12.14
N LEU A 137 5.86 -2.12 10.91
CA LEU A 137 4.66 -1.71 10.18
C LEU A 137 3.39 -2.05 10.95
N ARG A 138 3.30 -3.26 11.52
CA ARG A 138 2.14 -3.70 12.29
C ARG A 138 1.84 -2.81 13.49
N PHE A 139 2.87 -2.50 14.27
CA PHE A 139 2.69 -1.65 15.45
C PHE A 139 2.36 -0.22 15.06
N ALA A 140 3.03 0.34 14.06
CA ALA A 140 2.75 1.67 13.57
C ALA A 140 1.30 1.79 13.04
N CYS A 141 0.77 0.77 12.35
CA CYS A 141 -0.59 0.76 11.84
C CYS A 141 -1.67 0.61 12.92
N SER A 142 -1.34 0.07 14.10
CA SER A 142 -2.32 -0.15 15.18
C SER A 142 -2.93 1.15 15.72
N ARG A 143 -2.20 2.25 15.60
CA ARG A 143 -2.63 3.60 15.97
C ARG A 143 -2.13 4.59 14.92
N SER A 144 -2.84 4.67 13.81
CA SER A 144 -2.42 5.47 12.67
C SER A 144 -3.58 6.18 11.98
N VAL A 145 -3.30 7.31 11.34
CA VAL A 145 -4.23 8.09 10.53
C VAL A 145 -3.65 8.26 9.14
N SER A 146 -4.44 7.93 8.11
CA SER A 146 -4.11 8.24 6.73
C SER A 146 -4.42 9.69 6.44
N MET A 147 -3.43 10.45 5.97
CA MET A 147 -3.59 11.86 5.63
C MET A 147 -3.15 12.08 4.19
N VAL A 148 -4.07 12.55 3.35
CA VAL A 148 -3.81 12.77 1.93
C VAL A 148 -4.51 14.03 1.42
N GLY A 149 -4.07 14.50 0.24
CA GLY A 149 -4.70 15.66 -0.36
C GLY A 149 -4.11 16.07 -1.69
N SER A 150 -4.28 17.35 -2.02
CA SER A 150 -3.81 17.95 -3.25
C SER A 150 -2.29 17.92 -3.35
N ARG A 151 -1.79 17.62 -4.55
CA ARG A 151 -0.36 17.77 -4.88
C ARG A 151 0.05 19.22 -5.08
N ALA A 152 -0.89 20.04 -5.52
CA ALA A 152 -0.76 21.50 -5.64
C ALA A 152 -1.49 22.14 -4.45
N ALA A 153 -1.04 21.81 -3.23
CA ALA A 153 -1.60 22.33 -1.99
C ALA A 153 -1.36 23.84 -1.89
N THR A 154 -2.28 24.52 -1.20
CA THR A 154 -2.09 25.91 -0.79
C THR A 154 -1.24 25.99 0.49
N GLY A 155 -0.69 27.17 0.81
CA GLY A 155 -0.01 27.38 2.09
C GLY A 155 -0.90 27.05 3.30
N TYR A 156 -2.23 27.29 3.18
CA TYR A 156 -3.21 26.89 4.19
C TYR A 156 -3.24 25.34 4.34
N GLY A 157 -3.37 24.62 3.23
CA GLY A 157 -3.44 23.17 3.28
C GLY A 157 -2.15 22.53 3.81
N GLU A 158 -0.98 23.03 3.39
CA GLU A 158 0.30 22.54 3.91
C GLU A 158 0.47 22.80 5.41
N HIS A 159 0.08 24.01 5.87
CA HIS A 159 0.11 24.35 7.29
C HIS A 159 -0.81 23.41 8.10
N VAL A 160 -2.08 23.30 7.71
CA VAL A 160 -3.06 22.46 8.42
C VAL A 160 -2.64 20.98 8.43
N ALA A 161 -2.13 20.46 7.32
CA ALA A 161 -1.64 19.07 7.27
C ALA A 161 -0.46 18.86 8.21
N GLY A 162 0.47 19.80 8.27
CA GLY A 162 1.61 19.76 9.18
C GLY A 162 1.20 19.80 10.65
N GLU A 163 0.34 20.74 11.03
CA GLU A 163 -0.15 20.89 12.41
C GLU A 163 -0.94 19.65 12.87
N ILE A 164 -1.92 19.18 12.09
CA ILE A 164 -2.69 17.99 12.46
C ILE A 164 -1.77 16.77 12.58
N ALA A 165 -0.79 16.62 11.68
CA ALA A 165 0.14 15.50 11.73
C ALA A 165 1.06 15.58 12.97
N ALA A 166 1.53 16.78 13.34
CA ALA A 166 2.34 16.99 14.54
C ALA A 166 1.52 16.70 15.81
N GLU A 167 0.32 17.27 15.94
CA GLU A 167 -0.54 17.01 17.11
C GLU A 167 -0.92 15.53 17.26
N LEU A 168 -1.21 14.84 16.17
CA LEU A 168 -1.46 13.39 16.19
C LEU A 168 -0.21 12.65 16.62
N GLY A 169 0.96 13.06 16.11
CA GLY A 169 2.25 12.50 16.45
C GLY A 169 2.58 12.62 17.95
N GLU A 170 2.41 13.79 18.54
CA GLU A 170 2.59 14.04 19.98
C GLU A 170 1.67 13.16 20.84
N ARG A 171 0.50 12.80 20.31
CA ARG A 171 -0.45 11.88 20.95
C ARG A 171 -0.15 10.41 20.67
N GLY A 172 0.99 10.08 20.03
CA GLY A 172 1.43 8.72 19.72
C GLY A 172 0.68 8.06 18.56
N TRP A 173 0.12 8.84 17.63
CA TRP A 173 -0.44 8.32 16.38
C TRP A 173 0.58 8.38 15.26
N ALA A 174 0.66 7.33 14.46
CA ALA A 174 1.45 7.34 13.24
C ALA A 174 0.68 7.98 12.07
N ILE A 175 1.41 8.62 11.16
CA ILE A 175 0.83 9.21 9.95
C ILE A 175 1.12 8.29 8.76
N VAL A 176 0.07 7.93 8.01
CA VAL A 176 0.19 7.16 6.76
C VAL A 176 -0.09 8.08 5.59
N SER A 177 0.82 8.17 4.63
CA SER A 177 0.60 8.95 3.43
C SER A 177 1.36 8.41 2.21
N GLY A 178 1.23 9.06 1.07
CA GLY A 178 1.76 8.57 -0.18
C GLY A 178 3.08 9.20 -0.62
N GLY A 179 3.59 10.17 0.11
CA GLY A 179 4.83 10.88 -0.20
C GLY A 179 4.78 11.77 -1.45
N ALA A 180 3.59 12.13 -1.95
CA ALA A 180 3.43 13.08 -3.05
C ALA A 180 3.80 14.52 -2.62
N TYR A 181 3.96 15.43 -3.59
CA TYR A 181 4.05 16.86 -3.28
C TYR A 181 2.78 17.35 -2.57
N GLY A 182 2.85 18.50 -1.89
CA GLY A 182 1.75 19.15 -1.19
C GLY A 182 1.39 18.43 0.11
N ILE A 183 0.13 18.09 0.28
CA ILE A 183 -0.42 17.58 1.55
C ILE A 183 0.32 16.35 2.08
N ASP A 184 0.63 15.37 1.24
CA ASP A 184 1.32 14.14 1.68
C ASP A 184 2.68 14.49 2.31
N ALA A 185 3.46 15.37 1.65
CA ALA A 185 4.76 15.80 2.14
C ALA A 185 4.66 16.64 3.43
N ALA A 186 3.66 17.52 3.51
CA ALA A 186 3.43 18.34 4.70
C ALA A 186 3.08 17.45 5.90
N ALA A 187 2.21 16.46 5.72
CA ALA A 187 1.85 15.49 6.75
C ALA A 187 3.06 14.68 7.26
N HIS A 188 3.91 14.19 6.34
CA HIS A 188 5.14 13.50 6.74
C HIS A 188 6.09 14.41 7.51
N ARG A 189 6.30 15.65 7.05
CA ARG A 189 7.17 16.61 7.73
C ARG A 189 6.65 16.99 9.10
N GLY A 190 5.33 17.19 9.27
CA GLY A 190 4.72 17.44 10.55
C GLY A 190 4.97 16.32 11.56
N ALA A 191 4.77 15.06 11.15
CA ALA A 191 5.07 13.92 12.00
C ALA A 191 6.57 13.83 12.35
N LEU A 192 7.46 14.02 11.38
CA LEU A 192 8.90 13.98 11.59
C LEU A 192 9.39 15.08 12.53
N ALA A 193 8.77 16.26 12.49
CA ALA A 193 9.14 17.41 13.33
C ALA A 193 8.96 17.14 14.85
N VAL A 194 8.03 16.24 15.18
CA VAL A 194 7.74 15.83 16.57
C VAL A 194 8.23 14.39 16.86
N GLU A 195 9.15 13.90 16.05
CA GLU A 195 9.73 12.56 16.18
C GLU A 195 8.68 11.42 16.17
N ALA A 196 7.52 11.64 15.57
CA ALA A 196 6.49 10.62 15.46
C ALA A 196 6.73 9.68 14.27
N VAL A 197 6.26 8.45 14.41
CA VAL A 197 6.35 7.45 13.34
C VAL A 197 5.50 7.88 12.14
N THR A 198 6.08 7.81 10.94
CA THR A 198 5.33 8.04 9.71
C THR A 198 5.60 6.95 8.68
N ILE A 199 4.56 6.57 7.91
CA ILE A 199 4.53 5.48 6.96
C ILE A 199 4.31 6.06 5.56
N ALA A 200 5.34 5.98 4.71
CA ALA A 200 5.20 6.36 3.30
C ALA A 200 4.88 5.14 2.45
N VAL A 201 3.70 5.10 1.85
CA VAL A 201 3.33 4.03 0.92
C VAL A 201 3.66 4.49 -0.50
N LEU A 202 4.50 3.76 -1.23
CA LEU A 202 4.97 4.15 -2.56
C LEU A 202 4.19 3.43 -3.68
N ALA A 203 4.23 4.02 -4.89
CA ALA A 203 3.70 3.44 -6.12
C ALA A 203 4.81 2.94 -7.07
N CYS A 204 5.97 2.63 -6.51
CA CYS A 204 7.21 2.17 -7.16
C CYS A 204 8.03 1.39 -6.15
N GLY A 205 9.16 0.82 -6.53
CA GLY A 205 10.07 0.15 -5.59
C GLY A 205 10.53 1.08 -4.46
N VAL A 206 10.79 0.52 -3.29
CA VAL A 206 11.25 1.27 -2.10
C VAL A 206 12.65 1.88 -2.28
N ASP A 207 13.38 1.41 -3.27
CA ASP A 207 14.68 1.90 -3.73
C ASP A 207 14.58 3.08 -4.72
N TYR A 208 13.36 3.39 -5.20
CA TYR A 208 13.14 4.44 -6.18
C TYR A 208 12.37 5.62 -5.55
N PRO A 209 13.06 6.68 -5.08
CA PRO A 209 12.41 7.84 -4.49
C PRO A 209 11.61 8.61 -5.56
N TYR A 210 10.28 8.59 -5.46
CA TYR A 210 9.41 9.37 -6.35
C TYR A 210 8.32 10.10 -5.56
N PRO A 211 8.24 11.44 -5.73
CA PRO A 211 9.03 12.28 -6.64
C PRO A 211 10.50 12.42 -6.21
N ALA A 212 11.42 12.59 -7.18
CA ALA A 212 12.86 12.64 -6.91
C ALA A 212 13.25 13.77 -5.92
N GLY A 213 12.52 14.89 -5.94
CA GLY A 213 12.70 15.98 -4.98
C GLY A 213 12.38 15.64 -3.52
N HIS A 214 11.86 14.44 -3.25
CA HIS A 214 11.58 13.94 -1.89
C HIS A 214 12.55 12.84 -1.43
N ALA A 215 13.70 12.67 -2.08
CA ALA A 215 14.69 11.67 -1.69
C ALA A 215 15.11 11.82 -0.21
N ASP A 216 15.40 13.03 0.23
CA ASP A 216 15.76 13.33 1.63
C ASP A 216 14.59 13.08 2.59
N LEU A 217 13.36 13.42 2.17
CA LEU A 217 12.16 13.14 2.96
C LEU A 217 11.98 11.63 3.16
N PHE A 218 12.11 10.82 2.10
CA PHE A 218 12.01 9.36 2.24
C PHE A 218 13.14 8.77 3.06
N SER A 219 14.34 9.34 3.02
CA SER A 219 15.46 8.94 3.88
C SER A 219 15.17 9.24 5.36
N ALA A 220 14.62 10.42 5.66
CA ALA A 220 14.19 10.78 7.01
C ALA A 220 13.05 9.86 7.51
N ILE A 221 12.06 9.58 6.65
CA ILE A 221 10.97 8.63 6.96
C ILE A 221 11.54 7.24 7.27
N ALA A 222 12.47 6.74 6.47
CA ALA A 222 13.09 5.44 6.73
C ALA A 222 13.91 5.41 8.04
N GLY A 223 14.51 6.53 8.43
CA GLY A 223 15.25 6.65 9.69
C GLY A 223 14.36 6.56 10.94
N GLN A 224 13.14 7.10 10.87
CA GLN A 224 12.26 7.27 12.03
C GLN A 224 10.97 6.40 11.94
N GLY A 225 10.56 6.06 10.75
CA GLY A 225 9.35 5.29 10.44
C GLY A 225 9.63 4.16 9.45
N VAL A 226 8.79 4.08 8.40
CA VAL A 226 8.93 3.05 7.38
C VAL A 226 8.41 3.50 6.01
N VAL A 227 9.15 3.19 4.98
CA VAL A 227 8.75 3.29 3.56
C VAL A 227 8.28 1.92 3.11
N VAL A 228 7.09 1.85 2.51
CA VAL A 228 6.39 0.61 2.16
C VAL A 228 6.02 0.60 0.69
N SER A 229 6.17 -0.52 0.03
CA SER A 229 5.68 -0.72 -1.33
C SER A 229 5.21 -2.15 -1.59
N GLU A 230 4.21 -2.29 -2.46
CA GLU A 230 3.82 -3.58 -3.05
C GLU A 230 4.66 -3.91 -4.28
N TRP A 231 5.32 -2.92 -4.89
CA TRP A 231 6.18 -3.11 -6.05
C TRP A 231 7.58 -3.50 -5.61
N PRO A 232 8.14 -4.54 -6.24
CA PRO A 232 9.53 -4.94 -5.96
C PRO A 232 10.52 -3.81 -6.22
N PRO A 233 11.69 -3.83 -5.57
CA PRO A 233 12.81 -2.95 -5.93
C PRO A 233 13.09 -2.94 -7.44
N GLY A 234 13.56 -1.82 -7.95
CA GLY A 234 13.78 -1.57 -9.39
C GLY A 234 12.53 -1.18 -10.18
N ARG A 235 11.33 -1.29 -9.62
CA ARG A 235 10.09 -0.91 -10.33
C ARG A 235 9.89 0.60 -10.33
N ARG A 236 9.80 1.18 -11.52
CA ARG A 236 9.57 2.62 -11.74
C ARG A 236 8.09 2.99 -11.52
N PRO A 237 7.80 4.25 -11.18
CA PRO A 237 6.42 4.72 -11.04
C PRO A 237 5.69 4.71 -12.39
N ALA A 238 4.38 4.46 -12.36
CA ALA A 238 3.49 4.55 -13.50
C ALA A 238 2.14 5.14 -13.06
N ARG A 239 1.48 5.88 -13.96
CA ARG A 239 0.27 6.66 -13.63
C ARG A 239 -0.80 5.83 -12.90
N MET A 240 -1.10 4.64 -13.38
CA MET A 240 -2.14 3.78 -12.79
C MET A 240 -1.75 3.25 -11.41
N ARG A 241 -0.45 3.09 -11.12
CA ARG A 241 0.06 2.57 -9.86
C ARG A 241 -0.28 3.46 -8.67
N PHE A 242 -0.36 4.77 -8.87
CA PHE A 242 -0.79 5.71 -7.82
C PHE A 242 -2.22 5.45 -7.36
N LEU A 243 -3.14 5.12 -8.29
CA LEU A 243 -4.52 4.80 -7.95
C LEU A 243 -4.63 3.43 -7.25
N VAL A 244 -3.88 2.45 -7.72
CA VAL A 244 -3.84 1.11 -7.10
C VAL A 244 -3.28 1.18 -5.68
N ARG A 245 -2.19 1.93 -5.46
CA ARG A 245 -1.55 2.12 -4.16
C ARG A 245 -2.48 2.74 -3.12
N ASN A 246 -3.37 3.66 -3.53
CA ASN A 246 -4.21 4.42 -2.60
C ASN A 246 -5.09 3.55 -1.71
N ARG A 247 -5.47 2.33 -2.14
CA ARG A 247 -6.19 1.38 -1.29
C ARG A 247 -5.36 0.94 -0.08
N VAL A 248 -4.03 0.84 -0.26
CA VAL A 248 -3.11 0.48 0.83
C VAL A 248 -3.00 1.62 1.83
N ILE A 249 -2.92 2.87 1.37
CA ILE A 249 -2.97 4.02 2.28
C ILE A 249 -4.26 3.96 3.11
N ALA A 250 -5.42 3.85 2.46
CA ALA A 250 -6.72 3.85 3.14
C ALA A 250 -6.86 2.71 4.16
N VAL A 251 -6.34 1.51 3.84
CA VAL A 251 -6.49 0.34 4.72
C VAL A 251 -5.52 0.34 5.89
N LEU A 252 -4.33 0.94 5.76
CA LEU A 252 -3.34 0.97 6.84
C LEU A 252 -3.73 1.94 7.96
N GLY A 253 -4.37 3.07 7.64
CA GLY A 253 -4.87 3.99 8.67
C GLY A 253 -6.14 3.49 9.36
N CYS A 254 -6.30 3.81 10.64
CA CYS A 254 -7.56 3.59 11.37
C CYS A 254 -8.69 4.49 10.88
N GLY A 255 -8.34 5.63 10.28
CA GLY A 255 -9.23 6.58 9.60
C GLY A 255 -8.46 7.36 8.55
N THR A 256 -9.18 8.11 7.70
CA THR A 256 -8.57 8.89 6.62
C THR A 256 -9.01 10.35 6.69
N VAL A 257 -8.06 11.27 6.69
CA VAL A 257 -8.25 12.73 6.63
C VAL A 257 -7.90 13.22 5.23
N ILE A 258 -8.80 13.94 4.60
CA ILE A 258 -8.58 14.68 3.35
C ILE A 258 -8.42 16.15 3.71
N VAL A 259 -7.21 16.71 3.52
CA VAL A 259 -6.92 18.09 3.92
C VAL A 259 -7.32 19.10 2.84
N GLU A 260 -6.89 18.86 1.62
CA GLU A 260 -7.32 19.61 0.43
C GLU A 260 -7.55 18.66 -0.74
N ALA A 261 -8.61 18.87 -1.48
CA ALA A 261 -8.90 18.13 -2.70
C ALA A 261 -9.75 18.96 -3.65
N GLY A 262 -9.30 19.16 -4.87
CA GLY A 262 -10.17 19.60 -5.95
C GLY A 262 -11.13 18.49 -6.39
N GLU A 263 -12.15 18.81 -7.19
CA GLU A 263 -13.20 17.86 -7.62
C GLU A 263 -12.67 16.58 -8.32
N ARG A 264 -11.53 16.68 -9.00
CA ARG A 264 -10.90 15.57 -9.74
C ARG A 264 -9.59 15.11 -9.08
N SER A 265 -9.41 15.41 -7.79
CA SER A 265 -8.20 15.04 -7.05
C SER A 265 -8.07 13.52 -6.89
N GLY A 266 -6.82 13.03 -7.02
CA GLY A 266 -6.48 11.63 -6.69
C GLY A 266 -6.74 11.28 -5.22
N ALA A 267 -6.77 12.25 -4.31
CA ALA A 267 -7.11 12.04 -2.90
C ALA A 267 -8.54 11.52 -2.71
N LEU A 268 -9.48 11.89 -3.59
CA LEU A 268 -10.84 11.36 -3.56
C LEU A 268 -10.90 9.85 -3.88
N ASN A 269 -9.92 9.29 -4.57
CA ASN A 269 -9.80 7.85 -4.74
C ASN A 269 -9.43 7.17 -3.40
N THR A 270 -8.54 7.75 -2.61
CA THR A 270 -8.22 7.25 -1.25
C THR A 270 -9.45 7.37 -0.34
N ALA A 271 -10.17 8.50 -0.39
CA ALA A 271 -11.40 8.72 0.36
C ALA A 271 -12.45 7.65 0.05
N ARG A 272 -12.63 7.29 -1.25
CA ARG A 272 -13.55 6.24 -1.66
C ARG A 272 -13.15 4.87 -1.08
N HIS A 273 -11.87 4.50 -1.15
CA HIS A 273 -11.41 3.25 -0.53
C HIS A 273 -11.65 3.23 0.98
N ALA A 274 -11.46 4.34 1.69
CA ALA A 274 -11.76 4.42 3.11
C ALA A 274 -13.26 4.19 3.39
N ALA A 275 -14.14 4.82 2.60
CA ALA A 275 -15.59 4.63 2.69
C ALA A 275 -16.02 3.19 2.37
N GLU A 276 -15.48 2.59 1.30
CA GLU A 276 -15.75 1.18 0.91
C GLU A 276 -15.31 0.19 2.00
N LEU A 277 -14.25 0.52 2.75
CA LEU A 277 -13.74 -0.27 3.88
C LEU A 277 -14.51 -0.01 5.20
N GLY A 278 -15.51 0.90 5.18
CA GLY A 278 -16.24 1.29 6.39
C GLY A 278 -15.41 2.01 7.44
N LYS A 279 -14.28 2.61 7.04
CA LYS A 279 -13.40 3.35 7.96
C LYS A 279 -13.84 4.80 8.12
N PRO A 280 -13.57 5.42 9.30
CA PRO A 280 -13.81 6.83 9.50
C PRO A 280 -13.19 7.69 8.39
N LEU A 281 -14.02 8.47 7.72
CA LEU A 281 -13.63 9.43 6.71
C LEU A 281 -13.82 10.84 7.25
N MET A 282 -12.78 11.65 7.17
CA MET A 282 -12.73 13.00 7.69
C MET A 282 -12.23 13.95 6.61
N ALA A 283 -12.65 15.20 6.66
CA ALA A 283 -12.17 16.21 5.74
C ALA A 283 -12.02 17.56 6.42
N VAL A 284 -10.97 18.29 6.07
CA VAL A 284 -10.77 19.67 6.49
C VAL A 284 -11.63 20.56 5.58
N PRO A 285 -12.53 21.39 6.15
CA PRO A 285 -13.27 22.37 5.38
C PRO A 285 -12.31 23.51 5.00
N GLY A 286 -12.27 23.84 3.75
CA GLY A 286 -11.52 25.01 3.30
C GLY A 286 -12.47 26.15 2.87
N PRO A 287 -11.92 27.28 2.39
CA PRO A 287 -12.73 28.37 1.89
C PRO A 287 -13.65 27.92 0.75
N VAL A 288 -14.92 28.31 0.79
CA VAL A 288 -15.92 27.94 -0.23
C VAL A 288 -15.58 28.46 -1.63
N THR A 289 -14.72 29.48 -1.71
CA THR A 289 -14.22 30.07 -2.96
C THR A 289 -12.99 29.36 -3.51
N SER A 290 -12.38 28.42 -2.75
CA SER A 290 -11.18 27.70 -3.18
C SER A 290 -11.54 26.45 -3.96
N ALA A 291 -11.02 26.33 -5.17
CA ALA A 291 -11.15 25.11 -5.98
C ALA A 291 -10.50 23.88 -5.30
N GLN A 292 -9.51 24.10 -4.42
CA GLN A 292 -8.85 23.03 -3.66
C GLN A 292 -9.70 22.52 -2.48
N SER A 293 -10.78 23.20 -2.13
CA SER A 293 -11.72 22.76 -1.08
C SER A 293 -12.94 22.03 -1.63
N ALA A 294 -13.21 22.13 -2.93
CA ALA A 294 -14.43 21.62 -3.55
C ALA A 294 -14.62 20.09 -3.33
N GLY A 295 -13.56 19.30 -3.41
CA GLY A 295 -13.60 17.88 -3.12
C GLY A 295 -13.86 17.57 -1.65
N CYS A 296 -13.25 18.31 -0.71
CA CYS A 296 -13.51 18.17 0.73
C CYS A 296 -14.98 18.49 1.04
N HIS A 297 -15.52 19.59 0.53
CA HIS A 297 -16.93 19.94 0.68
C HIS A 297 -17.86 18.86 0.12
N ARG A 298 -17.51 18.28 -1.02
CA ARG A 298 -18.28 17.21 -1.62
C ARG A 298 -18.33 15.96 -0.74
N ILE A 299 -17.22 15.48 -0.22
CA ILE A 299 -17.21 14.27 0.61
C ILE A 299 -17.87 14.49 1.98
N ILE A 300 -17.78 15.69 2.55
CA ILE A 300 -18.54 16.07 3.74
C ILE A 300 -20.05 15.99 3.46
N ARG A 301 -20.50 16.61 2.38
CA ARG A 301 -21.93 16.72 2.05
C ARG A 301 -22.54 15.41 1.53
N GLU A 302 -21.79 14.64 0.71
CA GLU A 302 -22.33 13.51 -0.05
C GLU A 302 -21.93 12.15 0.51
N TRP A 303 -20.77 12.05 1.17
CA TRP A 303 -20.24 10.78 1.69
C TRP A 303 -20.23 10.70 3.21
N GLY A 304 -20.77 11.71 3.90
CA GLY A 304 -20.84 11.75 5.36
C GLY A 304 -19.48 11.85 6.05
N ALA A 305 -18.47 12.42 5.37
CA ALA A 305 -17.18 12.66 6.01
C ALA A 305 -17.34 13.64 7.18
N SER A 306 -16.73 13.33 8.31
CA SER A 306 -16.71 14.24 9.47
C SER A 306 -15.85 15.45 9.16
N CYS A 307 -16.34 16.63 9.54
CA CYS A 307 -15.57 17.86 9.45
C CYS A 307 -14.48 17.88 10.53
N VAL A 308 -13.25 18.21 10.16
CA VAL A 308 -12.11 18.37 11.06
C VAL A 308 -11.70 19.84 11.07
N THR A 309 -11.62 20.42 12.27
CA THR A 309 -11.24 21.83 12.50
C THR A 309 -10.20 21.91 13.59
#